data_0f6b66dba079eba1e2cc14ad78e277ca
#
_entry.id   0f6b66dba079eba1e2cc14ad78e277ca
#
_cell.length_a   1.000
_cell.length_b   1.000
_cell.length_c   1.000
_cell.angle_alpha   90.00
_cell.angle_beta   90.00
_cell.angle_gamma   90.00
#
_symmetry.space_group_name_H-M   'P 1'
#
loop_
_entity.id
_entity.type
_entity.pdbx_description
1 polymer ?
#
loop_
_entity_poly.entity_id
_entity_poly.type
_entity_poly.pdbx_seq_one_letter_code
_entity_poly.pdbx_strand_id
1 'polypeptide(L)'
;GNYSLNQTAKNAGVKNFDRFHNSGYKGLYNGETADDIAKRKGLRYREDILDNMGSEELAANLFRITQTESRLKRDKVDTEKKACDTHNKIGKIVRKAIKEAGRNYARKFANTKEKSKAT
;
A
#
# COMPACT_ATOMS: atom_id res chain seq x y z
N GLY A 1 8.71 -9.62 -2.20
CA GLY A 1 8.03 -9.11 -1.05
C GLY A 1 8.86 -8.12 -0.27
N ASN A 2 8.71 -8.17 1.05
CA ASN A 2 9.38 -7.21 1.93
C ASN A 2 10.90 -7.27 1.88
N TYR A 3 11.47 -8.45 1.64
CA TYR A 3 12.92 -8.59 1.55
C TYR A 3 13.49 -7.75 0.39
N SER A 4 12.88 -7.84 -0.78
CA SER A 4 13.32 -7.09 -1.95
C SER A 4 13.14 -5.58 -1.73
N LEU A 5 12.04 -5.18 -1.13
CA LEU A 5 11.79 -3.77 -0.80
C LEU A 5 12.83 -3.25 0.18
N ASN A 6 13.18 -4.03 1.21
CA ASN A 6 14.18 -3.63 2.20
C ASN A 6 15.55 -3.44 1.57
N GLN A 7 15.94 -4.32 0.65
CA GLN A 7 17.22 -4.18 -0.06
C GLN A 7 17.24 -2.91 -0.91
N THR A 8 16.18 -2.66 -1.65
CA THR A 8 16.05 -1.45 -2.46
C THR A 8 16.07 -0.19 -1.60
N ALA A 9 15.37 -0.21 -0.47
CA ALA A 9 15.36 0.91 0.47
C ALA A 9 16.74 1.15 1.06
N LYS A 10 17.44 0.10 1.45
CA LYS A 10 18.81 0.21 1.95
C LYS A 10 19.71 0.87 0.92
N ASN A 11 19.63 0.43 -0.33
CA ASN A 11 20.42 1.00 -1.42
C ASN A 11 20.04 2.46 -1.68
N ALA A 12 18.84 2.87 -1.34
CA ALA A 12 18.36 4.24 -1.48
C ALA A 12 18.68 5.10 -0.26
N GLY A 13 19.45 4.60 0.70
CA GLY A 13 19.91 5.37 1.85
C GLY A 13 19.07 5.25 3.11
N VAL A 14 18.08 4.33 3.12
CA VAL A 14 17.24 4.12 4.30
C VAL A 14 18.03 3.41 5.40
N LYS A 15 17.99 3.96 6.60
CA LYS A 15 18.56 3.36 7.82
C LYS A 15 17.46 2.95 8.79
N ASN A 16 16.42 3.76 8.92
CA ASN A 16 15.27 3.47 9.77
C ASN A 16 14.16 2.82 8.93
N PHE A 17 14.13 1.48 8.92
CA PHE A 17 13.16 0.73 8.13
C PHE A 17 11.74 0.87 8.67
N ASP A 18 11.57 1.02 9.99
CA ASP A 18 10.25 1.25 10.56
C ASP A 18 9.64 2.55 10.02
N ARG A 19 10.43 3.60 9.98
CA ARG A 19 9.99 4.87 9.41
C ARG A 19 9.62 4.73 7.94
N PHE A 20 10.42 4.00 7.19
CA PHE A 20 10.18 3.77 5.76
C PHE A 20 8.89 2.99 5.54
N HIS A 21 8.70 1.87 6.25
CA HIS A 21 7.48 1.06 6.12
C HIS A 21 6.25 1.85 6.56
N ASN A 22 6.34 2.58 7.65
CA ASN A 22 5.23 3.40 8.12
C ASN A 22 4.85 4.49 7.12
N SER A 23 5.80 5.06 6.39
CA SER A 23 5.51 6.03 5.34
C SER A 23 4.59 5.43 4.28
N GLY A 24 4.86 4.20 3.86
CA GLY A 24 4.04 3.48 2.89
C GLY A 24 2.65 3.14 3.43
N TYR A 25 2.59 2.61 4.64
CA TYR A 25 1.31 2.28 5.28
C TYR A 25 0.45 3.52 5.47
N LYS A 26 1.03 4.61 5.96
CA LYS A 26 0.29 5.88 6.12
C LYS A 26 -0.31 6.37 4.80
N GLY A 27 0.41 6.18 3.70
CA GLY A 27 -0.11 6.53 2.38
C GLY A 27 -1.30 5.67 1.99
N LEU A 28 -1.16 4.35 2.08
CA LEU A 28 -2.20 3.41 1.67
C LEU A 28 -3.40 3.38 2.63
N TYR A 29 -3.16 3.54 3.92
CA TYR A 29 -4.18 3.43 4.97
C TYR A 29 -4.57 4.78 5.60
N ASN A 30 -4.37 5.85 4.87
CA ASN A 30 -4.83 7.18 5.26
C ASN A 30 -4.36 7.60 6.65
N GLY A 31 -3.07 7.42 6.91
CA GLY A 31 -2.44 7.88 8.14
C GLY A 31 -2.14 6.80 9.18
N GLU A 32 -2.63 5.57 8.98
CA GLU A 32 -2.32 4.49 9.92
C GLU A 32 -0.88 4.01 9.78
N THR A 33 -0.21 3.82 10.93
CA THR A 33 1.09 3.15 11.00
C THR A 33 0.91 1.64 10.99
N ALA A 34 2.01 0.90 10.87
CA ALA A 34 1.98 -0.56 10.99
C ALA A 34 1.37 -1.00 12.32
N ASP A 35 1.74 -0.33 13.42
CA ASP A 35 1.19 -0.65 14.74
C ASP A 35 -0.32 -0.37 14.82
N ASP A 36 -0.79 0.72 14.22
CA ASP A 36 -2.21 1.05 14.15
C ASP A 36 -2.99 -0.04 13.41
N ILE A 37 -2.47 -0.48 12.28
CA ILE A 37 -3.09 -1.53 11.46
C ILE A 37 -3.14 -2.84 12.23
N ALA A 38 -2.02 -3.25 12.84
CA ALA A 38 -1.95 -4.48 13.63
C ALA A 38 -2.96 -4.46 14.76
N LYS A 39 -3.04 -3.35 15.49
CA LYS A 39 -3.99 -3.17 16.59
C LYS A 39 -5.43 -3.28 16.11
N ARG A 40 -5.77 -2.61 15.01
CA ARG A 40 -7.12 -2.64 14.44
C ARG A 40 -7.50 -4.04 14.00
N LYS A 41 -6.56 -4.81 13.48
CA LYS A 41 -6.78 -6.20 13.03
C LYS A 41 -6.70 -7.21 14.16
N GLY A 42 -6.40 -6.78 15.40
CA GLY A 42 -6.27 -7.69 16.55
C GLY A 42 -5.03 -8.55 16.49
N LEU A 43 -3.98 -8.10 15.80
CA LEU A 43 -2.73 -8.84 15.67
C LEU A 43 -1.77 -8.48 16.80
N ARG A 44 -1.04 -9.48 17.30
CA ARG A 44 -0.05 -9.27 18.36
C ARG A 44 1.20 -8.56 17.81
N TYR A 45 1.60 -8.89 16.57
CA TYR A 45 2.82 -8.37 15.97
C TYR A 45 2.53 -7.72 14.63
N ARG A 46 3.15 -6.55 14.37
CA ARG A 46 3.02 -5.86 13.08
C ARG A 46 3.63 -6.65 11.92
N GLU A 47 4.57 -7.54 12.22
CA GLU A 47 5.19 -8.39 11.19
C GLU A 47 4.18 -9.34 10.53
N ASP A 48 3.05 -9.58 11.19
CA ASP A 48 2.02 -10.50 10.70
C ASP A 48 0.97 -9.81 9.83
N ILE A 49 1.09 -8.50 9.57
CA ILE A 49 0.08 -7.74 8.84
C ILE A 49 -0.19 -8.34 7.45
N LEU A 50 0.86 -8.59 6.67
CA LEU A 50 0.69 -9.09 5.30
C LEU A 50 0.09 -10.49 5.26
N ASP A 51 0.34 -11.31 6.26
CA ASP A 51 -0.18 -12.67 6.35
C ASP A 51 -1.65 -12.70 6.80
N ASN A 52 -2.19 -11.56 7.22
CA ASN A 52 -3.55 -11.45 7.74
C ASN A 52 -4.38 -10.47 6.92
N MET A 53 -4.24 -10.53 5.62
CA MET A 53 -5.00 -9.70 4.66
C MET A 53 -5.81 -10.59 3.74
N GLY A 54 -7.01 -10.11 3.37
CA GLY A 54 -7.75 -10.70 2.27
C GLY A 54 -7.04 -10.42 0.94
N SER A 55 -7.51 -11.07 -0.12
CA SER A 55 -6.82 -11.01 -1.41
C SER A 55 -6.75 -9.61 -2.01
N GLU A 56 -7.81 -8.80 -1.89
CA GLU A 56 -7.81 -7.43 -2.40
C GLU A 56 -6.81 -6.54 -1.65
N GLU A 57 -6.83 -6.62 -0.33
CA GLU A 57 -5.93 -5.83 0.51
C GLU A 57 -4.48 -6.22 0.26
N LEU A 58 -4.22 -7.53 0.14
CA LEU A 58 -2.88 -8.02 -0.15
C LEU A 58 -2.39 -7.55 -1.52
N ALA A 59 -3.25 -7.63 -2.53
CA ALA A 59 -2.91 -7.15 -3.89
C ALA A 59 -2.54 -5.67 -3.87
N ALA A 60 -3.28 -4.85 -3.12
CA ALA A 60 -2.99 -3.43 -2.97
C ALA A 60 -1.62 -3.21 -2.35
N ASN A 61 -1.29 -3.95 -1.32
CA ASN A 61 0.01 -3.84 -0.66
C ASN A 61 1.15 -4.31 -1.55
N LEU A 62 0.97 -5.39 -2.28
CA LEU A 62 1.98 -5.89 -3.22
C LEU A 62 2.22 -4.87 -4.34
N PHE A 63 1.16 -4.23 -4.83
CA PHE A 63 1.30 -3.18 -5.84
C PHE A 63 2.07 -1.98 -5.28
N ARG A 64 1.74 -1.54 -4.06
CA ARG A 64 2.49 -0.47 -3.37
C ARG A 64 3.97 -0.84 -3.27
N ILE A 65 4.27 -2.05 -2.82
CA ILE A 65 5.66 -2.52 -2.65
C ILE A 65 6.40 -2.51 -3.99
N THR A 66 5.81 -3.11 -5.02
CA THR A 66 6.42 -3.25 -6.34
C THR A 66 6.66 -1.89 -6.98
N GLN A 67 5.68 -1.00 -6.91
CA GLN A 67 5.80 0.34 -7.49
C GLN A 67 6.84 1.19 -6.75
N THR A 68 6.92 1.04 -5.44
CA THR A 68 7.94 1.75 -4.65
C THR A 68 9.34 1.29 -5.02
N GLU A 69 9.56 -0.04 -5.10
CA GLU A 69 10.85 -0.57 -5.55
C GLU A 69 11.26 0.00 -6.91
N SER A 70 10.34 -0.05 -7.86
CA SER A 70 10.57 0.43 -9.22
C SER A 70 10.92 1.93 -9.22
N ARG A 71 10.15 2.72 -8.46
CA ARG A 71 10.35 4.17 -8.42
C ARG A 71 11.66 4.55 -7.75
N LEU A 72 12.04 3.89 -6.65
CA LEU A 72 13.31 4.16 -5.96
C LEU A 72 14.50 3.92 -6.87
N LYS A 73 14.44 2.85 -7.68
CA LYS A 73 15.51 2.52 -8.64
C LYS A 73 15.54 3.49 -9.81
N ARG A 74 14.38 3.75 -10.42
CA ARG A 74 14.29 4.59 -11.61
C ARG A 74 14.74 6.02 -11.34
N ASP A 75 14.31 6.57 -10.21
CA ASP A 75 14.62 7.95 -9.85
C ASP A 75 15.93 8.09 -9.10
N LYS A 76 16.68 6.99 -8.93
CA LYS A 76 17.97 6.97 -8.24
C LYS A 76 17.92 7.68 -6.90
N VAL A 77 16.89 7.34 -6.13
CA VAL A 77 16.71 7.93 -4.79
C VAL A 77 17.86 7.53 -3.89
N ASP A 78 18.43 8.50 -3.17
CA ASP A 78 19.67 8.29 -2.40
C ASP A 78 19.61 8.80 -0.95
N THR A 79 18.46 9.25 -0.49
CA THR A 79 18.28 9.67 0.92
C THR A 79 17.05 9.00 1.52
N GLU A 80 17.10 8.77 2.83
CA GLU A 80 15.98 8.21 3.57
C GLU A 80 14.73 9.07 3.46
N LYS A 81 14.87 10.40 3.57
CA LYS A 81 13.73 11.31 3.47
C LYS A 81 13.03 11.16 2.11
N LYS A 82 13.78 11.16 1.03
CA LYS A 82 13.23 11.00 -0.32
C LYS A 82 12.61 9.62 -0.50
N ALA A 83 13.23 8.58 0.05
CA ALA A 83 12.68 7.22 -0.01
C ALA A 83 11.36 7.13 0.73
N CYS A 84 11.27 7.72 1.92
CA CYS A 84 10.02 7.76 2.69
C CYS A 84 8.94 8.56 1.98
N ASP A 85 9.28 9.72 1.42
CA ASP A 85 8.35 10.55 0.67
C ASP A 85 7.80 9.80 -0.55
N THR A 86 8.68 9.09 -1.27
CA THR A 86 8.30 8.27 -2.41
C THR A 86 7.33 7.17 -2.00
N HIS A 87 7.65 6.44 -0.94
CA HIS A 87 6.80 5.35 -0.44
C HIS A 87 5.42 5.86 -0.01
N ASN A 88 5.37 6.99 0.68
CA ASN A 88 4.11 7.61 1.08
C ASN A 88 3.27 8.00 -0.13
N LYS A 89 3.89 8.64 -1.11
CA LYS A 89 3.23 9.08 -2.33
C LYS A 89 2.65 7.90 -3.11
N ILE A 90 3.43 6.83 -3.26
CA ILE A 90 2.98 5.61 -3.94
C ILE A 90 1.78 5.00 -3.19
N GLY A 91 1.86 4.94 -1.86
CA GLY A 91 0.73 4.46 -1.04
C GLY A 91 -0.55 5.24 -1.30
N LYS A 92 -0.45 6.57 -1.35
CA LYS A 92 -1.59 7.44 -1.65
C LYS A 92 -2.16 7.21 -3.04
N ILE A 93 -1.30 7.02 -4.03
CA ILE A 93 -1.72 6.74 -5.41
C ILE A 93 -2.48 5.41 -5.47
N VAL A 94 -1.95 4.37 -4.83
CA VAL A 94 -2.61 3.07 -4.81
C VAL A 94 -3.97 3.15 -4.11
N ARG A 95 -4.05 3.84 -2.98
CA ARG A 95 -5.31 4.05 -2.27
C ARG A 95 -6.34 4.74 -3.17
N LYS A 96 -5.95 5.79 -3.86
CA LYS A 96 -6.84 6.52 -4.77
C LYS A 96 -7.33 5.63 -5.90
N ALA A 97 -6.44 4.86 -6.49
CA ALA A 97 -6.78 3.94 -7.59
C ALA A 97 -7.80 2.90 -7.15
N ILE A 98 -7.62 2.33 -5.96
CA ILE A 98 -8.54 1.33 -5.41
C ILE A 98 -9.91 1.94 -5.15
N LYS A 99 -9.96 3.14 -4.58
CA LYS A 99 -11.22 3.85 -4.35
C LYS A 99 -11.96 4.12 -5.65
N GLU A 100 -11.26 4.55 -6.68
CA GLU A 100 -11.87 4.79 -7.99
C GLU A 100 -12.36 3.50 -8.63
N ALA A 101 -11.57 2.44 -8.56
CA ALA A 101 -11.97 1.13 -9.09
C ALA A 101 -13.21 0.62 -8.37
N GLY A 102 -13.27 0.76 -7.05
CA GLY A 102 -14.44 0.37 -6.25
C GLY A 102 -15.68 1.16 -6.62
N ARG A 103 -15.56 2.47 -6.79
CA ARG A 103 -16.68 3.31 -7.21
C ARG A 103 -17.18 2.93 -8.60
N ASN A 104 -16.28 2.71 -9.53
CA ASN A 104 -16.63 2.33 -10.90
C ASN A 104 -17.31 0.97 -10.93
N TYR A 105 -16.79 0.01 -10.18
CA TYR A 105 -17.38 -1.32 -10.06
C TYR A 105 -18.77 -1.26 -9.43
N ALA A 106 -18.92 -0.54 -8.32
CA ALA A 106 -20.18 -0.40 -7.64
C ALA A 106 -21.24 0.24 -8.55
N ARG A 107 -20.85 1.26 -9.33
CA ARG A 107 -21.73 1.93 -10.28
C ARG A 107 -22.21 0.97 -11.37
N LYS A 108 -21.29 0.20 -11.96
CA LYS A 108 -21.63 -0.81 -12.97
C LYS A 108 -22.53 -1.91 -12.40
N PHE A 109 -22.22 -2.36 -11.19
CA PHE A 109 -22.99 -3.40 -10.51
C PHE A 109 -24.42 -2.95 -10.21
N ALA A 110 -24.59 -1.71 -9.75
CA ALA A 110 -25.91 -1.13 -9.50
C ALA A 110 -26.74 -1.08 -10.79
N ASN A 111 -26.13 -0.63 -11.90
CA ASN A 111 -26.80 -0.59 -13.19
C ASN A 111 -27.20 -1.99 -13.67
N THR A 112 -26.32 -2.95 -13.50
CA THR A 112 -26.58 -4.34 -13.87
C THR A 112 -27.74 -4.91 -13.06
N LYS A 113 -27.77 -4.65 -11.77
CA LYS A 113 -28.86 -5.07 -10.88
C LYS A 113 -30.20 -4.49 -11.31
N GLU A 114 -30.23 -3.22 -11.65
CA GLU A 114 -31.44 -2.55 -12.13
C GLU A 114 -31.95 -3.22 -13.41
N LYS A 115 -31.06 -3.48 -14.35
CA LYS A 115 -31.40 -4.17 -15.60
C LYS A 115 -31.93 -5.57 -15.32
N SER A 116 -31.31 -6.31 -14.40
CA SER A 116 -31.74 -7.65 -14.02
C SER A 116 -33.14 -7.63 -13.39
N LYS A 117 -33.41 -6.62 -12.57
CA LYS A 117 -34.74 -6.45 -11.95
C LYS A 117 -35.83 -6.12 -12.98
N ALA A 118 -35.44 -5.42 -14.04
CA ALA A 118 -36.36 -5.05 -15.10
C ALA A 118 -36.73 -6.24 -16.00
N THR A 119 -35.93 -7.27 -15.97
CA THR A 119 -36.20 -8.48 -16.74
C THR A 119 -36.94 -9.53 -15.92
#